data_ef505a43e9cbc309c67f3ee6d511758f
#
_entry.id   ef505a43e9cbc309c67f3ee6d511758f
#
_cell.length_a   1.000
_cell.length_b   1.000
_cell.length_c   1.000
_cell.angle_alpha   90.00
_cell.angle_beta   90.00
_cell.angle_gamma   90.00
#
_symmetry.space_group_name_H-M   'P 1'
#
loop_
_entity.id
_entity.type
_entity.pdbx_description
1 polymer ?
#
loop_
_entity_poly.entity_id
_entity_poly.type
_entity_poly.pdbx_seq_one_letter_code
_entity_poly.pdbx_strand_id
1 'polypeptide(L)'
;MNSPHLRVPQLVAIPAGPAGVDVLAAAISAAVADPALVIAPIPDVSPHVTEHLRISLISAIAPQRELTDPLVQVVLTTSGSTGNPKGVMHSLAAIAHSTRALHERLGGAGHWVCALPLHTSAGFMTVARAVLSGTTATPMSSLGGAEPFTSEAFIHAAEIALAHEGRHYISLVPQQASRLLQSARAGELLARFDAVLLGGQAIPADLIATLRDTGATPVLSYGSTE
;
A
#
# COMPACT_ATOMS: atom_id res chain seq x y z
N MET A 1 36.76 -17.17 2.83
CA MET A 1 35.53 -17.58 3.54
C MET A 1 34.70 -16.32 3.75
N ASN A 2 33.62 -16.15 2.96
CA ASN A 2 32.67 -15.05 3.20
C ASN A 2 31.97 -15.34 4.53
N SER A 3 32.09 -14.45 5.50
CA SER A 3 31.27 -14.48 6.70
C SER A 3 29.79 -14.50 6.27
N PRO A 4 28.95 -15.39 6.80
CA PRO A 4 27.55 -15.34 6.47
C PRO A 4 27.02 -13.97 6.89
N HIS A 5 26.60 -13.16 5.92
CA HIS A 5 25.94 -11.92 6.23
C HIS A 5 24.66 -12.22 7.00
N LEU A 6 24.61 -11.77 8.25
CA LEU A 6 23.43 -11.90 9.10
C LEU A 6 22.24 -11.28 8.37
N ARG A 7 21.21 -12.07 8.08
CA ARG A 7 19.99 -11.58 7.47
C ARG A 7 19.12 -10.95 8.55
N VAL A 8 19.10 -9.63 8.56
CA VAL A 8 18.27 -8.82 9.49
C VAL A 8 17.40 -7.87 8.69
N PRO A 9 16.22 -7.50 9.21
CA PRO A 9 15.37 -6.51 8.56
C PRO A 9 16.07 -5.15 8.46
N GLN A 10 16.19 -4.63 7.25
CA GLN A 10 16.66 -3.26 7.00
C GLN A 10 15.46 -2.31 7.04
N LEU A 11 15.50 -1.35 7.96
CA LEU A 11 14.45 -0.34 8.08
C LEU A 11 14.49 0.58 6.86
N VAL A 12 13.35 0.70 6.18
CA VAL A 12 13.16 1.63 5.08
C VAL A 12 12.28 2.77 5.59
N ALA A 13 12.90 3.91 5.85
CA ALA A 13 12.20 5.11 6.31
C ALA A 13 11.35 5.67 5.15
N ILE A 14 10.03 5.71 5.33
CA ILE A 14 9.07 6.17 4.33
C ILE A 14 8.65 7.60 4.66
N PRO A 15 9.10 8.59 3.90
CA PRO A 15 8.66 9.96 4.09
C PRO A 15 7.16 10.10 3.80
N ALA A 16 6.53 11.05 4.48
CA ALA A 16 5.17 11.44 4.17
C ALA A 16 5.11 12.12 2.79
N GLY A 17 3.97 11.97 2.11
CA GLY A 17 3.75 12.54 0.79
C GLY A 17 4.28 11.69 -0.38
N PRO A 18 4.34 12.28 -1.59
CA PRO A 18 4.64 11.57 -2.83
C PRO A 18 5.99 10.84 -2.85
N ALA A 19 7.03 11.42 -2.27
CA ALA A 19 8.38 10.83 -2.24
C ALA A 19 8.41 9.44 -1.57
N GLY A 20 7.46 9.14 -0.70
CA GLY A 20 7.35 7.82 -0.05
C GLY A 20 7.15 6.68 -1.04
N VAL A 21 6.45 6.92 -2.16
CA VAL A 21 6.23 5.91 -3.19
C VAL A 21 7.54 5.55 -3.89
N ASP A 22 8.35 6.53 -4.25
CA ASP A 22 9.64 6.30 -4.91
C ASP A 22 10.60 5.54 -4.01
N VAL A 23 10.68 5.93 -2.73
CA VAL A 23 11.51 5.25 -1.72
C VAL A 23 11.09 3.78 -1.57
N LEU A 24 9.79 3.53 -1.43
CA LEU A 24 9.28 2.17 -1.27
C LEU A 24 9.47 1.34 -2.55
N ALA A 25 9.21 1.91 -3.72
CA ALA A 25 9.38 1.24 -5.01
C ALA A 25 10.85 0.83 -5.24
N ALA A 26 11.80 1.73 -4.91
CA ALA A 26 13.23 1.44 -4.99
C ALA A 26 13.62 0.30 -4.01
N ALA A 27 13.11 0.32 -2.78
CA ALA A 27 13.39 -0.73 -1.80
C ALA A 27 12.83 -2.10 -2.24
N ILE A 28 11.60 -2.14 -2.78
CA ILE A 28 11.02 -3.37 -3.32
C ILE A 28 11.84 -3.88 -4.50
N SER A 29 12.24 -3.01 -5.42
CA SER A 29 13.06 -3.37 -6.58
C SER A 29 14.42 -3.93 -6.15
N ALA A 30 15.04 -3.34 -5.14
CA ALA A 30 16.29 -3.83 -4.57
C ALA A 30 16.12 -5.22 -3.96
N ALA A 31 15.04 -5.45 -3.20
CA ALA A 31 14.75 -6.76 -2.60
C ALA A 31 14.40 -7.84 -3.65
N VAL A 32 13.83 -7.44 -4.80
CA VAL A 32 13.65 -8.34 -5.97
C VAL A 32 14.99 -8.74 -6.57
N ALA A 33 15.94 -7.80 -6.66
CA ALA A 33 17.27 -8.03 -7.25
C ALA A 33 18.20 -8.81 -6.30
N ASP A 34 18.05 -8.64 -4.99
CA ASP A 34 18.87 -9.31 -3.96
C ASP A 34 17.99 -10.14 -3.00
N PRO A 35 17.92 -11.47 -3.18
CA PRO A 35 17.17 -12.36 -2.29
C PRO A 35 17.63 -12.36 -0.82
N ALA A 36 18.85 -11.89 -0.53
CA ALA A 36 19.33 -11.79 0.84
C ALA A 36 18.82 -10.52 1.55
N LEU A 37 18.39 -9.52 0.80
CA LEU A 37 17.86 -8.28 1.35
C LEU A 37 16.47 -8.49 1.95
N VAL A 38 16.30 -8.06 3.19
CA VAL A 38 15.01 -8.03 3.89
C VAL A 38 14.65 -6.59 4.20
N ILE A 39 13.56 -6.10 3.64
CA ILE A 39 13.09 -4.72 3.83
C ILE A 39 11.97 -4.66 4.87
N ALA A 40 11.95 -3.60 5.66
CA ALA A 40 10.91 -3.32 6.63
C ALA A 40 10.52 -1.83 6.55
N PRO A 41 9.44 -1.48 5.83
CA PRO A 41 9.00 -0.11 5.70
C PRO A 41 8.45 0.42 7.03
N ILE A 42 8.93 1.58 7.45
CA ILE A 42 8.47 2.31 8.62
C ILE A 42 8.18 3.76 8.24
N PRO A 43 7.15 4.38 8.81
CA PRO A 43 6.86 5.77 8.51
C PRO A 43 7.89 6.69 9.17
N ASP A 44 8.21 7.80 8.54
CA ASP A 44 8.88 8.90 9.21
C ASP A 44 7.95 9.61 10.19
N VAL A 45 8.54 10.33 11.16
CA VAL A 45 7.76 11.15 12.08
C VAL A 45 7.03 12.25 11.31
N SER A 46 5.76 12.41 11.61
CA SER A 46 4.87 13.39 10.98
C SER A 46 3.80 13.82 11.97
N PRO A 47 2.95 14.80 11.66
CA PRO A 47 1.82 15.16 12.54
C PRO A 47 0.89 13.99 12.89
N HIS A 48 0.86 12.94 12.09
CA HIS A 48 0.03 11.75 12.28
C HIS A 48 0.83 10.50 12.74
N VAL A 49 2.17 10.59 12.75
CA VAL A 49 3.06 9.51 13.19
C VAL A 49 3.97 10.04 14.28
N THR A 50 3.62 9.78 15.53
CA THR A 50 4.42 10.18 16.68
C THR A 50 5.72 9.36 16.77
N GLU A 51 6.75 9.90 17.39
CA GLU A 51 7.99 9.16 17.66
C GLU A 51 7.72 7.89 18.50
N HIS A 52 6.78 7.96 19.45
CA HIS A 52 6.38 6.80 20.24
C HIS A 52 5.81 5.66 19.39
N LEU A 53 4.92 6.00 18.43
CA LEU A 53 4.40 5.00 17.49
C LEU A 53 5.53 4.42 16.63
N ARG A 54 6.41 5.27 16.10
CA ARG A 54 7.54 4.83 15.30
C ARG A 54 8.47 3.89 16.06
N ILE A 55 8.80 4.18 17.30
CA ILE A 55 9.59 3.31 18.18
C ILE A 55 8.89 1.97 18.38
N SER A 56 7.57 1.97 18.61
CA SER A 56 6.79 0.75 18.78
C SER A 56 6.81 -0.13 17.52
N LEU A 57 6.72 0.47 16.33
CA LEU A 57 6.82 -0.25 15.05
C LEU A 57 8.22 -0.85 14.86
N ILE A 58 9.28 -0.09 15.13
CA ILE A 58 10.66 -0.58 15.07
C ILE A 58 10.89 -1.75 16.03
N SER A 59 10.38 -1.63 17.25
CA SER A 59 10.45 -2.72 18.24
C SER A 59 9.75 -3.98 17.75
N ALA A 60 8.60 -3.84 17.09
CA ALA A 60 7.86 -4.97 16.52
C ALA A 60 8.59 -5.65 15.35
N ILE A 61 9.32 -4.89 14.52
CA ILE A 61 10.16 -5.41 13.44
C ILE A 61 11.37 -6.16 13.99
N ALA A 62 11.92 -5.72 15.12
CA ALA A 62 13.14 -6.25 15.74
C ALA A 62 14.31 -6.31 14.75
N PRO A 63 14.79 -5.16 14.21
CA PRO A 63 15.77 -5.12 13.11
C PRO A 63 17.14 -5.70 13.45
N GLN A 64 17.42 -5.92 14.73
CA GLN A 64 18.65 -6.58 15.22
C GLN A 64 18.52 -8.12 15.28
N ARG A 65 17.30 -8.65 15.09
CA ARG A 65 17.05 -10.10 15.18
C ARG A 65 17.36 -10.76 13.85
N GLU A 66 18.24 -11.76 13.90
CA GLU A 66 18.52 -12.59 12.75
C GLU A 66 17.29 -13.39 12.30
N LEU A 67 17.05 -13.42 11.00
CA LEU A 67 16.00 -14.18 10.36
C LEU A 67 16.57 -15.52 9.87
N THR A 68 16.02 -16.60 10.38
CA THR A 68 16.45 -17.96 10.04
C THR A 68 15.77 -18.49 8.78
N ASP A 69 14.59 -17.98 8.43
CA ASP A 69 13.87 -18.39 7.21
C ASP A 69 14.43 -17.62 6.00
N PRO A 70 15.07 -18.32 5.04
CA PRO A 70 15.68 -17.68 3.86
C PRO A 70 14.67 -17.10 2.89
N LEU A 71 13.38 -17.42 3.00
CA LEU A 71 12.34 -16.91 2.11
C LEU A 71 11.80 -15.56 2.53
N VAL A 72 12.04 -15.14 3.77
CA VAL A 72 11.54 -13.83 4.26
C VAL A 72 12.34 -12.70 3.60
N GLN A 73 11.65 -11.79 2.95
CA GLN A 73 12.24 -10.61 2.31
C GLN A 73 11.53 -9.30 2.69
N VAL A 74 10.36 -9.39 3.31
CA VAL A 74 9.58 -8.23 3.75
C VAL A 74 9.06 -8.46 5.16
N VAL A 75 9.21 -7.45 6.03
CA VAL A 75 8.57 -7.44 7.36
C VAL A 75 7.62 -6.26 7.43
N LEU A 76 6.32 -6.52 7.52
CA LEU A 76 5.29 -5.51 7.70
C LEU A 76 4.80 -5.48 9.14
N THR A 77 4.35 -4.33 9.60
CA THR A 77 3.77 -4.20 10.94
C THR A 77 2.25 -4.22 10.90
N THR A 78 1.64 -4.86 11.91
CA THR A 78 0.20 -4.75 12.16
C THR A 78 -0.06 -3.59 13.12
N SER A 79 -1.27 -3.02 13.04
CA SER A 79 -1.72 -2.02 14.02
C SER A 79 -2.00 -2.61 15.42
N GLY A 80 -1.97 -3.95 15.54
CA GLY A 80 -2.21 -4.69 16.78
C GLY A 80 -3.60 -4.41 17.37
N SER A 81 -4.55 -5.32 17.22
CA SER A 81 -5.88 -5.24 17.88
C SER A 81 -5.79 -5.16 19.42
N THR A 82 -4.63 -5.53 19.97
CA THR A 82 -4.30 -5.47 21.41
C THR A 82 -3.49 -4.24 21.81
N GLY A 83 -3.32 -3.27 20.90
CA GLY A 83 -2.54 -2.03 21.13
C GLY A 83 -1.02 -2.18 20.91
N ASN A 84 -0.49 -3.39 20.77
CA ASN A 84 0.92 -3.61 20.49
C ASN A 84 1.12 -4.06 19.03
N PRO A 85 1.90 -3.33 18.21
CA PRO A 85 2.25 -3.76 16.86
C PRO A 85 2.98 -5.10 16.87
N LYS A 86 2.81 -5.87 15.78
CA LYS A 86 3.59 -7.09 15.53
C LYS A 86 4.25 -7.00 14.17
N GLY A 87 5.48 -7.52 14.06
CA GLY A 87 6.16 -7.72 12.79
C GLY A 87 5.70 -9.02 12.15
N VAL A 88 5.21 -8.95 10.92
CA VAL A 88 4.76 -10.09 10.12
C VAL A 88 5.69 -10.26 8.94
N MET A 89 6.20 -11.47 8.78
CA MET A 89 7.21 -11.83 7.78
C MET A 89 6.56 -12.36 6.51
N HIS A 90 7.01 -11.84 5.37
CA HIS A 90 6.52 -12.26 4.05
C HIS A 90 7.67 -12.57 3.11
N SER A 91 7.45 -13.50 2.18
CA SER A 91 8.31 -13.68 1.02
C SER A 91 7.82 -12.82 -0.15
N LEU A 92 8.73 -12.27 -0.95
CA LEU A 92 8.35 -11.59 -2.19
C LEU A 92 7.69 -12.54 -3.19
N ALA A 93 8.00 -13.83 -3.13
CA ALA A 93 7.33 -14.85 -3.94
C ALA A 93 5.83 -14.94 -3.61
N ALA A 94 5.45 -14.92 -2.32
CA ALA A 94 4.05 -14.92 -1.89
C ALA A 94 3.34 -13.62 -2.31
N ILE A 95 4.01 -12.47 -2.16
CA ILE A 95 3.50 -11.15 -2.60
C ILE A 95 3.28 -11.15 -4.12
N ALA A 96 4.24 -11.67 -4.90
CA ALA A 96 4.12 -11.76 -6.35
C ALA A 96 2.99 -12.72 -6.78
N HIS A 97 2.81 -13.84 -6.06
CA HIS A 97 1.69 -14.75 -6.31
C HIS A 97 0.35 -14.08 -6.06
N SER A 98 0.20 -13.42 -4.91
CA SER A 98 -1.01 -12.64 -4.58
C SER A 98 -1.29 -11.53 -5.58
N THR A 99 -0.24 -10.85 -6.07
CA THR A 99 -0.34 -9.83 -7.11
C THR A 99 -0.89 -10.39 -8.41
N ARG A 100 -0.34 -11.52 -8.89
CA ARG A 100 -0.82 -12.18 -10.11
C ARG A 100 -2.27 -12.62 -9.98
N ALA A 101 -2.62 -13.30 -8.89
CA ALA A 101 -3.98 -13.77 -8.65
C ALA A 101 -5.01 -12.61 -8.63
N LEU A 102 -4.65 -11.47 -8.02
CA LEU A 102 -5.50 -10.29 -8.04
C LEU A 102 -5.62 -9.72 -9.45
N HIS A 103 -4.52 -9.57 -10.19
CA HIS A 103 -4.55 -9.02 -11.54
C HIS A 103 -5.33 -9.92 -12.50
N GLU A 104 -5.22 -11.24 -12.39
CA GLU A 104 -6.06 -12.18 -13.14
C GLU A 104 -7.55 -11.95 -12.85
N ARG A 105 -7.92 -11.79 -11.58
CA ARG A 105 -9.30 -11.50 -11.18
C ARG A 105 -9.80 -10.14 -11.69
N LEU A 106 -8.92 -9.14 -11.77
CA LEU A 106 -9.24 -7.79 -12.23
C LEU A 106 -9.10 -7.61 -13.76
N GLY A 107 -8.68 -8.65 -14.47
CA GLY A 107 -8.53 -8.66 -15.92
C GLY A 107 -7.17 -8.20 -16.44
N GLY A 108 -6.17 -8.04 -15.60
CA GLY A 108 -4.79 -7.74 -15.99
C GLY A 108 -4.02 -6.86 -15.01
N ALA A 109 -2.75 -6.64 -15.30
CA ALA A 109 -1.93 -5.66 -14.61
C ALA A 109 -2.42 -4.24 -14.90
N GLY A 110 -2.17 -3.31 -13.98
CA GLY A 110 -2.62 -1.93 -14.15
C GLY A 110 -1.88 -0.94 -13.26
N HIS A 111 -2.12 0.33 -13.50
CA HIS A 111 -1.57 1.46 -12.77
C HIS A 111 -2.36 1.69 -11.48
N TRP A 112 -1.66 2.01 -10.41
CA TRP A 112 -2.26 2.13 -9.08
C TRP A 112 -2.21 3.55 -8.55
N VAL A 113 -3.32 4.05 -8.02
CA VAL A 113 -3.29 5.26 -7.17
C VAL A 113 -3.05 4.87 -5.73
N CYS A 114 -2.03 5.47 -5.11
CA CYS A 114 -1.65 5.23 -3.73
C CYS A 114 -2.33 6.24 -2.81
N ALA A 115 -3.33 5.79 -2.06
CA ALA A 115 -4.11 6.60 -1.12
C ALA A 115 -3.96 6.15 0.34
N LEU A 116 -3.26 5.03 0.58
CA LEU A 116 -3.13 4.39 1.89
C LEU A 116 -1.70 4.49 2.43
N PRO A 117 -1.50 4.57 3.75
CA PRO A 117 -0.17 4.67 4.35
C PRO A 117 0.74 3.51 3.91
N LEU A 118 1.91 3.83 3.35
CA LEU A 118 2.77 2.87 2.64
C LEU A 118 3.47 1.85 3.55
N HIS A 119 3.55 2.11 4.85
CA HIS A 119 4.07 1.17 5.85
C HIS A 119 3.05 0.11 6.29
N THR A 120 1.77 0.29 5.93
CA THR A 120 0.72 -0.70 6.17
C THR A 120 0.68 -1.74 5.05
N SER A 121 0.16 -2.94 5.32
CA SER A 121 0.04 -3.98 4.30
C SER A 121 -0.73 -3.52 3.05
N ALA A 122 -1.82 -2.79 3.22
CA ALA A 122 -2.62 -2.31 2.09
C ALA A 122 -1.88 -1.28 1.23
N GLY A 123 -1.21 -0.29 1.86
CA GLY A 123 -0.41 0.70 1.13
C GLY A 123 0.83 0.08 0.49
N PHE A 124 1.55 -0.79 1.21
CA PHE A 124 2.68 -1.55 0.68
C PHE A 124 2.29 -2.35 -0.56
N MET A 125 1.20 -3.11 -0.48
CA MET A 125 0.72 -3.94 -1.60
C MET A 125 0.35 -3.11 -2.83
N THR A 126 -0.10 -1.86 -2.67
CA THR A 126 -0.40 -0.97 -3.81
C THR A 126 0.87 -0.69 -4.63
N VAL A 127 1.97 -0.33 -3.96
CA VAL A 127 3.26 -0.09 -4.62
C VAL A 127 3.88 -1.40 -5.12
N ALA A 128 3.84 -2.46 -4.31
CA ALA A 128 4.40 -3.76 -4.70
C ALA A 128 3.75 -4.33 -5.96
N ARG A 129 2.43 -4.19 -6.10
CA ARG A 129 1.70 -4.61 -7.31
C ARG A 129 2.17 -3.87 -8.55
N ALA A 130 2.35 -2.56 -8.46
CA ALA A 130 2.86 -1.76 -9.56
C ALA A 130 4.29 -2.16 -9.94
N VAL A 131 5.21 -2.22 -8.96
CA VAL A 131 6.63 -2.59 -9.20
C VAL A 131 6.75 -3.98 -9.80
N LEU A 132 6.08 -4.99 -9.22
CA LEU A 132 6.16 -6.38 -9.66
C LEU A 132 5.51 -6.63 -11.03
N SER A 133 4.70 -5.71 -11.51
CA SER A 133 4.02 -5.79 -12.81
C SER A 133 4.57 -4.82 -13.85
N GLY A 134 5.58 -4.02 -13.51
CA GLY A 134 6.16 -3.02 -14.41
C GLY A 134 5.21 -1.87 -14.76
N THR A 135 4.26 -1.55 -13.86
CA THR A 135 3.32 -0.44 -14.01
C THR A 135 3.66 0.70 -13.04
N THR A 136 2.86 1.77 -13.02
CA THR A 136 3.11 2.92 -12.15
C THR A 136 2.29 2.89 -10.87
N ALA A 137 2.85 3.47 -9.81
CA ALA A 137 2.17 3.78 -8.57
C ALA A 137 2.12 5.30 -8.41
N THR A 138 0.96 5.92 -8.65
CA THR A 138 0.75 7.37 -8.60
C THR A 138 0.41 7.78 -7.17
N PRO A 139 1.24 8.61 -6.51
CA PRO A 139 0.98 9.04 -5.14
C PRO A 139 -0.12 10.10 -5.05
N MET A 140 -0.95 10.03 -4.01
CA MET A 140 -1.70 11.19 -3.54
C MET A 140 -0.82 12.07 -2.64
N SER A 141 -1.03 13.40 -2.65
CA SER A 141 -0.29 14.32 -1.76
C SER A 141 -0.55 14.05 -0.28
N SER A 142 -1.70 13.46 0.05
CA SER A 142 -2.11 13.12 1.42
C SER A 142 -1.44 11.87 2.02
N LEU A 143 -0.56 11.19 1.28
CA LEU A 143 0.11 9.99 1.78
C LEU A 143 0.87 10.23 3.09
N GLY A 144 0.74 9.30 4.03
CA GLY A 144 1.43 9.38 5.32
C GLY A 144 0.99 10.58 6.18
N GLY A 145 -0.09 11.27 5.81
CA GLY A 145 -0.58 12.46 6.52
C GLY A 145 0.22 13.73 6.21
N ALA A 146 0.95 13.80 5.09
CA ALA A 146 1.62 15.03 4.65
C ALA A 146 0.62 16.17 4.48
N GLU A 147 -0.54 15.85 3.91
CA GLU A 147 -1.67 16.74 3.73
C GLU A 147 -2.98 16.01 4.09
N PRO A 148 -4.08 16.75 4.34
CA PRO A 148 -5.39 16.13 4.51
C PRO A 148 -5.81 15.34 3.28
N PHE A 149 -6.53 14.23 3.48
CA PHE A 149 -7.17 13.51 2.37
C PHE A 149 -8.35 14.34 1.86
N THR A 150 -8.29 14.82 0.62
CA THR A 150 -9.33 15.63 -0.02
C THR A 150 -9.71 15.07 -1.39
N SER A 151 -10.87 15.49 -1.90
CA SER A 151 -11.30 15.17 -3.27
C SER A 151 -10.38 15.78 -4.32
N GLU A 152 -9.84 16.97 -4.07
CA GLU A 152 -8.91 17.67 -4.97
C GLU A 152 -7.58 16.91 -5.10
N ALA A 153 -7.03 16.43 -3.98
CA ALA A 153 -5.82 15.60 -4.00
C ALA A 153 -6.04 14.28 -4.78
N PHE A 154 -7.22 13.67 -4.64
CA PHE A 154 -7.60 12.50 -5.42
C PHE A 154 -7.75 12.83 -6.90
N ILE A 155 -8.48 13.91 -7.26
CA ILE A 155 -8.70 14.33 -8.65
C ILE A 155 -7.36 14.49 -9.36
N HIS A 156 -6.42 15.20 -8.73
CA HIS A 156 -5.09 15.41 -9.30
C HIS A 156 -4.35 14.08 -9.53
N ALA A 157 -4.29 13.21 -8.54
CA ALA A 157 -3.63 11.91 -8.68
C ALA A 157 -4.33 10.99 -9.70
N ALA A 158 -5.66 11.02 -9.74
CA ALA A 158 -6.45 10.23 -10.69
C ALA A 158 -6.23 10.69 -12.13
N GLU A 159 -6.16 11.99 -12.39
CA GLU A 159 -5.90 12.53 -13.73
C GLU A 159 -4.50 12.13 -14.22
N ILE A 160 -3.49 12.13 -13.36
CA ILE A 160 -2.15 11.65 -13.69
C ILE A 160 -2.19 10.15 -13.99
N ALA A 161 -2.80 9.34 -13.12
CA ALA A 161 -2.84 7.90 -13.30
C ALA A 161 -3.60 7.50 -14.57
N LEU A 162 -4.75 8.13 -14.83
CA LEU A 162 -5.62 7.85 -15.98
C LEU A 162 -5.06 8.36 -17.32
N ALA A 163 -3.94 9.09 -17.32
CA ALA A 163 -3.21 9.46 -18.52
C ALA A 163 -2.32 8.31 -19.07
N HIS A 164 -2.04 7.31 -18.28
CA HIS A 164 -1.36 6.10 -18.74
C HIS A 164 -2.33 5.20 -19.51
N GLU A 165 -1.81 4.47 -20.48
CA GLU A 165 -2.58 3.44 -21.18
C GLU A 165 -2.72 2.18 -20.31
N GLY A 166 -3.85 1.50 -20.40
CA GLY A 166 -4.09 0.23 -19.72
C GLY A 166 -5.12 0.34 -18.59
N ARG A 167 -5.02 -0.55 -17.63
CA ARG A 167 -5.97 -0.63 -16.50
C ARG A 167 -5.55 0.26 -15.35
N HIS A 168 -6.54 0.71 -14.59
CA HIS A 168 -6.35 1.64 -13.48
C HIS A 168 -7.05 1.13 -12.22
N TYR A 169 -6.33 1.16 -11.12
CA TYR A 169 -6.80 0.65 -9.83
C TYR A 169 -6.53 1.64 -8.70
N ILE A 170 -7.39 1.62 -7.71
CA ILE A 170 -7.19 2.34 -6.45
C ILE A 170 -7.64 1.47 -5.29
N SER A 171 -6.93 1.57 -4.15
CA SER A 171 -7.35 0.95 -2.89
C SER A 171 -7.73 2.05 -1.89
N LEU A 172 -8.92 1.93 -1.32
CA LEU A 172 -9.49 2.91 -0.38
C LEU A 172 -10.05 2.20 0.86
N VAL A 173 -10.06 2.91 1.98
CA VAL A 173 -10.94 2.55 3.09
C VAL A 173 -12.34 3.15 2.86
N PRO A 174 -13.41 2.58 3.45
CA PRO A 174 -14.78 3.06 3.23
C PRO A 174 -14.97 4.56 3.47
N GLN A 175 -14.34 5.11 4.50
CA GLN A 175 -14.41 6.54 4.81
C GLN A 175 -13.82 7.42 3.70
N GLN A 176 -12.73 7.00 3.06
CA GLN A 176 -12.14 7.70 1.92
C GLN A 176 -13.09 7.68 0.73
N ALA A 177 -13.64 6.51 0.39
CA ALA A 177 -14.60 6.38 -0.69
C ALA A 177 -15.86 7.24 -0.46
N SER A 178 -16.43 7.21 0.75
CA SER A 178 -17.58 8.06 1.11
C SER A 178 -17.26 9.56 0.96
N ARG A 179 -16.06 10.00 1.32
CA ARG A 179 -15.63 11.39 1.15
C ARG A 179 -15.52 11.78 -0.32
N LEU A 180 -14.96 10.91 -1.18
CA LEU A 180 -14.84 11.19 -2.61
C LEU A 180 -16.21 11.30 -3.29
N LEU A 181 -17.19 10.50 -2.87
CA LEU A 181 -18.55 10.56 -3.40
C LEU A 181 -19.31 11.85 -3.08
N GLN A 182 -18.80 12.70 -2.16
CA GLN A 182 -19.35 14.03 -1.91
C GLN A 182 -18.98 15.04 -3.01
N SER A 183 -18.01 14.71 -3.88
CA SER A 183 -17.61 15.51 -5.05
C SER A 183 -18.05 14.80 -6.33
N ALA A 184 -18.90 15.45 -7.13
CA ALA A 184 -19.36 14.92 -8.42
C ALA A 184 -18.15 14.55 -9.32
N ARG A 185 -17.16 15.44 -9.39
CA ARG A 185 -15.95 15.22 -10.21
C ARG A 185 -15.14 14.00 -9.73
N ALA A 186 -14.98 13.83 -8.42
CA ALA A 186 -14.28 12.66 -7.89
C ALA A 186 -15.07 11.37 -8.17
N GLY A 187 -16.40 11.39 -8.07
CA GLY A 187 -17.26 10.26 -8.44
C GLY A 187 -17.11 9.87 -9.92
N GLU A 188 -17.13 10.86 -10.83
CA GLU A 188 -16.89 10.64 -12.26
C GLU A 188 -15.52 10.00 -12.53
N LEU A 189 -14.48 10.44 -11.83
CA LEU A 189 -13.15 9.85 -11.99
C LEU A 189 -13.08 8.44 -11.42
N LEU A 190 -13.72 8.16 -10.27
CA LEU A 190 -13.82 6.80 -9.71
C LEU A 190 -14.46 5.82 -10.70
N ALA A 191 -15.45 6.26 -11.46
CA ALA A 191 -16.10 5.44 -12.49
C ALA A 191 -15.17 5.06 -13.67
N ARG A 192 -14.04 5.75 -13.84
CA ARG A 192 -13.05 5.47 -14.88
C ARG A 192 -12.00 4.44 -14.45
N PHE A 193 -11.95 4.07 -13.17
CA PHE A 193 -11.08 3.03 -12.68
C PHE A 193 -11.69 1.65 -12.98
N ASP A 194 -10.88 0.71 -13.46
CA ASP A 194 -11.29 -0.68 -13.70
C ASP A 194 -11.69 -1.38 -12.39
N ALA A 195 -11.10 -0.99 -11.27
CA ALA A 195 -11.55 -1.43 -9.95
C ALA A 195 -11.20 -0.42 -8.85
N VAL A 196 -12.15 -0.24 -7.93
CA VAL A 196 -11.99 0.45 -6.65
C VAL A 196 -12.00 -0.59 -5.55
N LEU A 197 -10.83 -0.96 -5.03
CA LEU A 197 -10.69 -1.93 -3.96
C LEU A 197 -11.08 -1.27 -2.63
N LEU A 198 -12.01 -1.89 -1.91
CA LEU A 198 -12.46 -1.45 -0.60
C LEU A 198 -12.10 -2.48 0.46
N GLY A 199 -11.44 -2.05 1.52
CA GLY A 199 -11.04 -2.94 2.61
C GLY A 199 -10.60 -2.21 3.87
N GLY A 200 -10.00 -2.97 4.79
CA GLY A 200 -9.46 -2.46 6.05
C GLY A 200 -10.48 -2.22 7.16
N GLN A 201 -11.76 -2.15 6.84
CA GLN A 201 -12.87 -1.92 7.78
C GLN A 201 -14.14 -2.59 7.26
N ALA A 202 -15.20 -2.66 8.09
CA ALA A 202 -16.52 -3.05 7.65
C ALA A 202 -17.03 -2.09 6.56
N ILE A 203 -17.54 -2.63 5.47
CA ILE A 203 -17.96 -1.85 4.30
C ILE A 203 -19.50 -1.76 4.32
N PRO A 204 -20.10 -0.55 4.46
CA PRO A 204 -21.53 -0.37 4.42
C PRO A 204 -22.13 -0.76 3.05
N ALA A 205 -23.28 -1.42 3.06
CA ALA A 205 -23.91 -1.88 1.82
C ALA A 205 -24.40 -0.72 0.93
N ASP A 206 -24.84 0.36 1.55
CA ASP A 206 -25.24 1.60 0.87
C ASP A 206 -24.07 2.30 0.16
N LEU A 207 -22.86 2.25 0.74
CA LEU A 207 -21.66 2.76 0.07
C LEU A 207 -21.38 1.98 -1.22
N ILE A 208 -21.52 0.65 -1.19
CA ILE A 208 -21.32 -0.18 -2.38
C ILE A 208 -22.35 0.16 -3.45
N ALA A 209 -23.62 0.33 -3.06
CA ALA A 209 -24.68 0.73 -3.98
C ALA A 209 -24.38 2.11 -4.60
N THR A 210 -24.06 3.10 -3.77
CA THR A 210 -23.73 4.46 -4.25
C THR A 210 -22.54 4.46 -5.22
N LEU A 211 -21.48 3.70 -4.94
CA LEU A 211 -20.35 3.56 -5.87
C LEU A 211 -20.78 2.98 -7.23
N ARG A 212 -21.64 1.95 -7.21
CA ARG A 212 -22.16 1.36 -8.46
C ARG A 212 -23.05 2.32 -9.24
N ASP A 213 -23.84 3.10 -8.53
CA ASP A 213 -24.72 4.10 -9.14
C ASP A 213 -23.94 5.24 -9.83
N THR A 214 -22.71 5.53 -9.37
CA THR A 214 -21.81 6.44 -10.09
C THR A 214 -21.10 5.80 -11.28
N GLY A 215 -21.28 4.49 -11.51
CA GLY A 215 -20.57 3.73 -12.54
C GLY A 215 -19.22 3.16 -12.09
N ALA A 216 -18.81 3.36 -10.85
CA ALA A 216 -17.57 2.77 -10.34
C ALA A 216 -17.71 1.24 -10.14
N THR A 217 -16.59 0.54 -10.21
CA THR A 217 -16.51 -0.91 -10.02
C THR A 217 -15.91 -1.25 -8.63
N PRO A 218 -16.72 -1.29 -7.55
CA PRO A 218 -16.22 -1.63 -6.23
C PRO A 218 -15.87 -3.13 -6.13
N VAL A 219 -14.67 -3.42 -5.64
CA VAL A 219 -14.18 -4.77 -5.35
C VAL A 219 -13.89 -4.88 -3.86
N LEU A 220 -14.59 -5.77 -3.19
CA LEU A 220 -14.41 -5.97 -1.76
C LEU A 220 -13.13 -6.77 -1.51
N SER A 221 -12.28 -6.24 -0.66
CA SER A 221 -11.04 -6.88 -0.23
C SER A 221 -11.12 -7.21 1.24
N TYR A 222 -10.93 -8.48 1.56
CA TYR A 222 -10.73 -8.95 2.93
C TYR A 222 -9.29 -9.44 3.07
N GLY A 223 -8.64 -9.05 4.14
CA GLY A 223 -7.28 -9.49 4.43
C GLY A 223 -6.78 -8.94 5.76
N SER A 224 -5.77 -9.59 6.28
CA SER A 224 -4.95 -9.12 7.39
C SER A 224 -3.51 -9.01 6.94
N THR A 225 -2.63 -8.52 7.81
CA THR A 225 -1.19 -8.47 7.50
C THR A 225 -0.58 -9.87 7.62
N GLU A 226 -1.18 -10.77 8.41
CA GLU A 226 -0.79 -12.16 8.61
C GLU A 226 -1.04 -13.07 7.42
#